data_d56d8760cf2eb12b36dccb52604a3a61
#
_entry.id   d56d8760cf2eb12b36dccb52604a3a61
#
_cell.length_a   1.000
_cell.length_b   1.000
_cell.length_c   1.000
_cell.angle_alpha   90.00
_cell.angle_beta   90.00
_cell.angle_gamma   90.00
#
_symmetry.space_group_name_H-M   'P 1'
#
loop_
_entity.id
_entity.type
_entity.pdbx_description
1 polymer ?
#
loop_
_entity_poly.entity_id
_entity_poly.type
_entity_poly.pdbx_seq_one_letter_code
_entity_poly.pdbx_strand_id
1 'polypeptide(L)'
;MRPEDFEHVLAAAAEATGQDEFVVVGSQAILGSFAQPPEALLQSLEADMYPLRDPASADAIDAALGDGSQFHLAYGYYAHGVGPETAKAPNGWQKRLVRREIPRRVASTRSPVAWCLEVHDLVLSKCVAGRERDWEYAAETLRAGLVGADVLLARVPDLPVAEDLRAHVERMLRTIIASL
;
A
#
# COMPACT_ATOMS: atom_id res chain seq x y z
N MET A 1 -10.05 0.42 5.22
CA MET A 1 -10.70 1.24 4.15
C MET A 1 -11.34 0.30 3.15
N ARG A 2 -12.60 0.53 2.79
CA ARG A 2 -13.31 -0.27 1.78
C ARG A 2 -12.85 0.09 0.36
N PRO A 3 -13.06 -0.79 -0.65
CA PRO A 3 -12.66 -0.49 -2.03
C PRO A 3 -13.22 0.82 -2.58
N GLU A 4 -14.50 1.13 -2.29
CA GLU A 4 -15.13 2.39 -2.72
C GLU A 4 -14.56 3.63 -2.03
N ASP A 5 -14.09 3.52 -0.79
CA ASP A 5 -13.41 4.59 -0.05
C ASP A 5 -12.03 4.85 -0.66
N PHE A 6 -11.32 3.78 -1.03
CA PHE A 6 -10.04 3.84 -1.73
C PHE A 6 -10.16 4.57 -3.09
N GLU A 7 -11.18 4.24 -3.85
CA GLU A 7 -11.47 4.93 -5.12
C GLU A 7 -11.80 6.41 -4.90
N HIS A 8 -12.52 6.73 -3.82
CA HIS A 8 -12.87 8.11 -3.50
C HIS A 8 -11.65 8.93 -3.10
N VAL A 9 -10.78 8.40 -2.24
CA VAL A 9 -9.58 9.12 -1.81
C VAL A 9 -8.63 9.38 -2.98
N LEU A 10 -8.50 8.44 -3.92
CA LEU A 10 -7.69 8.63 -5.13
C LEU A 10 -8.27 9.70 -6.07
N ALA A 11 -9.59 9.71 -6.25
CA ALA A 11 -10.25 10.75 -7.03
C ALA A 11 -10.06 12.13 -6.39
N ALA A 12 -10.18 12.23 -5.06
CA ALA A 12 -9.94 13.47 -4.32
C ALA A 12 -8.46 13.91 -4.40
N ALA A 13 -7.51 12.97 -4.33
CA ALA A 13 -6.08 13.28 -4.51
C ALA A 13 -5.79 13.84 -5.91
N ALA A 14 -6.44 13.30 -6.94
CA ALA A 14 -6.30 13.81 -8.30
C ALA A 14 -6.80 15.25 -8.46
N GLU A 15 -7.92 15.58 -7.83
CA GLU A 15 -8.42 16.97 -7.82
C GLU A 15 -7.51 17.91 -7.02
N ALA A 16 -7.01 17.46 -5.85
CA ALA A 16 -6.17 18.28 -4.99
C ALA A 16 -4.79 18.59 -5.61
N THR A 17 -4.20 17.62 -6.31
CA THR A 17 -2.84 17.74 -6.87
C THR A 17 -2.80 18.12 -8.34
N GLY A 18 -3.90 17.98 -9.07
CA GLY A 18 -3.92 18.10 -10.53
C GLY A 18 -3.22 16.96 -11.28
N GLN A 19 -2.84 15.88 -10.58
CA GLN A 19 -2.16 14.70 -11.14
C GLN A 19 -3.15 13.57 -11.40
N ASP A 20 -2.85 12.68 -12.35
CA ASP A 20 -3.74 11.59 -12.75
C ASP A 20 -3.15 10.19 -12.46
N GLU A 21 -1.91 10.10 -12.00
CA GLU A 21 -1.24 8.84 -11.71
C GLU A 21 -0.60 8.88 -10.32
N PHE A 22 -0.92 7.89 -9.49
CA PHE A 22 -0.42 7.79 -8.12
C PHE A 22 0.23 6.44 -7.87
N VAL A 23 1.36 6.44 -7.19
CA VAL A 23 1.90 5.21 -6.59
C VAL A 23 1.27 5.06 -5.21
N VAL A 24 0.69 3.89 -4.96
CA VAL A 24 0.09 3.55 -3.67
C VAL A 24 0.94 2.49 -2.99
N VAL A 25 1.39 2.81 -1.79
CA VAL A 25 2.14 1.92 -0.91
C VAL A 25 1.33 1.63 0.36
N GLY A 26 1.89 0.98 1.36
CA GLY A 26 1.16 0.68 2.59
C GLY A 26 -0.01 -0.29 2.41
N SER A 27 -0.86 -0.42 3.43
CA SER A 27 -1.87 -1.49 3.52
C SER A 27 -2.87 -1.50 2.39
N GLN A 28 -3.26 -0.33 1.87
CA GLN A 28 -4.31 -0.21 0.86
C GLN A 28 -3.83 -0.59 -0.55
N ALA A 29 -2.51 -0.75 -0.76
CA ALA A 29 -1.97 -1.23 -2.03
C ALA A 29 -2.49 -2.63 -2.41
N ILE A 30 -2.96 -3.43 -1.43
CA ILE A 30 -3.60 -4.74 -1.68
C ILE A 30 -4.79 -4.63 -2.65
N LEU A 31 -5.49 -3.50 -2.65
CA LEU A 31 -6.63 -3.23 -3.53
C LEU A 31 -6.24 -3.10 -5.00
N GLY A 32 -4.95 -2.98 -5.31
CA GLY A 32 -4.45 -3.07 -6.67
C GLY A 32 -4.53 -4.49 -7.23
N SER A 33 -4.26 -5.49 -6.40
CA SER A 33 -4.22 -6.90 -6.78
C SER A 33 -5.56 -7.62 -6.57
N PHE A 34 -6.34 -7.22 -5.55
CA PHE A 34 -7.57 -7.89 -5.17
C PHE A 34 -8.71 -6.89 -5.03
N ALA A 35 -9.82 -7.13 -5.74
CA ALA A 35 -10.99 -6.26 -5.67
C ALA A 35 -11.72 -6.36 -4.32
N GLN A 36 -11.69 -7.52 -3.68
CA GLN A 36 -12.36 -7.81 -2.41
C GLN A 36 -11.44 -8.70 -1.55
N PRO A 37 -10.35 -8.15 -0.99
CA PRO A 37 -9.52 -8.91 -0.05
C PRO A 37 -10.27 -9.13 1.27
N PRO A 38 -9.81 -10.06 2.12
CA PRO A 38 -10.37 -10.26 3.46
C PRO A 38 -10.43 -8.97 4.27
N GLU A 39 -11.52 -8.77 5.01
CA GLU A 39 -11.77 -7.55 5.80
C GLU A 39 -10.65 -7.28 6.82
N ALA A 40 -10.05 -8.33 7.37
CA ALA A 40 -8.91 -8.23 8.28
C ALA A 40 -7.71 -7.47 7.68
N LEU A 41 -7.56 -7.47 6.35
CA LEU A 41 -6.50 -6.75 5.64
C LEU A 41 -6.86 -5.30 5.29
N LEU A 42 -8.11 -4.89 5.51
CA LEU A 42 -8.65 -3.56 5.20
C LEU A 42 -8.82 -2.65 6.43
N GLN A 43 -8.21 -2.98 7.56
CA GLN A 43 -8.40 -2.25 8.83
C GLN A 43 -7.85 -0.81 8.81
N SER A 44 -6.87 -0.51 7.97
CA SER A 44 -6.33 0.86 7.86
C SER A 44 -7.36 1.82 7.27
N LEU A 45 -7.48 3.00 7.88
CA LEU A 45 -8.26 4.14 7.35
C LEU A 45 -7.41 5.06 6.47
N GLU A 46 -6.11 4.78 6.39
CA GLU A 46 -5.09 5.58 5.73
C GLU A 46 -4.69 4.92 4.40
N ALA A 47 -4.53 5.73 3.36
CA ALA A 47 -3.94 5.35 2.08
C ALA A 47 -2.63 6.14 1.86
N ASP A 48 -1.50 5.44 1.92
CA ASP A 48 -0.17 6.00 1.67
C ASP A 48 0.06 6.12 0.17
N MET A 49 0.29 7.33 -0.34
CA MET A 49 0.47 7.54 -1.77
C MET A 49 1.30 8.77 -2.13
N TYR A 50 1.80 8.78 -3.35
CA TYR A 50 2.44 9.97 -3.95
C TYR A 50 2.16 10.02 -5.46
N PRO A 51 2.16 11.23 -6.06
CA PRO A 51 2.02 11.37 -7.52
C PRO A 51 3.23 10.74 -8.24
N LEU A 52 2.96 9.87 -9.22
CA LEU A 52 3.99 9.11 -9.92
C LEU A 52 5.02 10.01 -10.62
N ARG A 53 4.55 11.11 -11.25
CA ARG A 53 5.40 12.00 -12.07
C ARG A 53 6.01 13.15 -11.29
N ASP A 54 5.43 13.49 -10.14
CA ASP A 54 5.86 14.57 -9.27
C ASP A 54 5.73 14.19 -7.80
N PRO A 55 6.59 13.29 -7.28
CA PRO A 55 6.54 12.85 -5.88
C PRO A 55 6.66 14.00 -4.88
N ALA A 56 7.29 15.11 -5.26
CA ALA A 56 7.45 16.27 -4.39
C ALA A 56 6.12 16.97 -4.09
N SER A 57 5.09 16.79 -4.92
CA SER A 57 3.74 17.30 -4.66
C SER A 57 2.91 16.45 -3.69
N ALA A 58 3.48 15.43 -3.05
CA ALA A 58 2.81 14.62 -2.04
C ALA A 58 2.31 15.46 -0.84
N ASP A 59 2.99 16.52 -0.46
CA ASP A 59 2.57 17.44 0.61
C ASP A 59 1.18 18.06 0.34
N ALA A 60 0.79 18.23 -0.93
CA ALA A 60 -0.55 18.70 -1.28
C ALA A 60 -1.65 17.68 -0.95
N ILE A 61 -1.31 16.38 -0.93
CA ILE A 61 -2.22 15.32 -0.50
C ILE A 61 -2.48 15.45 1.00
N ASP A 62 -1.45 15.57 1.82
CA ASP A 62 -1.59 15.75 3.26
C ASP A 62 -2.37 17.02 3.61
N ALA A 63 -2.08 18.12 2.93
CA ALA A 63 -2.76 19.39 3.17
C ALA A 63 -4.27 19.32 2.89
N ALA A 64 -4.67 18.57 1.86
CA ALA A 64 -6.09 18.50 1.45
C ALA A 64 -6.83 17.31 2.09
N LEU A 65 -6.18 16.17 2.26
CA LEU A 65 -6.81 14.88 2.55
C LEU A 65 -6.20 14.18 3.77
N GLY A 66 -5.19 14.75 4.42
CA GLY A 66 -4.44 14.13 5.52
C GLY A 66 -5.26 13.96 6.79
N ASP A 67 -4.64 13.36 7.80
CA ASP A 67 -5.24 13.18 9.12
C ASP A 67 -5.69 14.53 9.72
N GLY A 68 -6.92 14.58 10.23
CA GLY A 68 -7.54 15.79 10.77
C GLY A 68 -8.00 16.82 9.72
N SER A 69 -7.82 16.58 8.43
CA SER A 69 -8.36 17.44 7.36
C SER A 69 -9.89 17.44 7.35
N GLN A 70 -10.50 18.42 6.65
CA GLN A 70 -11.94 18.43 6.45
C GLN A 70 -12.44 17.17 5.71
N PHE A 71 -11.62 16.64 4.80
CA PHE A 71 -11.91 15.37 4.13
C PHE A 71 -11.98 14.22 5.14
N HIS A 72 -10.95 14.06 5.98
CA HIS A 72 -10.94 13.02 7.02
C HIS A 72 -12.14 13.15 7.97
N LEU A 73 -12.42 14.35 8.46
CA LEU A 73 -13.56 14.59 9.36
C LEU A 73 -14.91 14.27 8.72
N ALA A 74 -15.05 14.49 7.41
CA ALA A 74 -16.30 14.23 6.68
C ALA A 74 -16.52 12.76 6.34
N TYR A 75 -15.45 12.01 6.02
CA TYR A 75 -15.56 10.66 5.46
C TYR A 75 -15.01 9.56 6.37
N GLY A 76 -14.22 9.87 7.40
CA GLY A 76 -13.67 8.91 8.36
C GLY A 76 -12.48 8.09 7.84
N TYR A 77 -11.93 8.44 6.67
CA TYR A 77 -10.70 7.90 6.09
C TYR A 77 -9.91 9.03 5.42
N TYR A 78 -8.63 8.79 5.15
CA TYR A 78 -7.75 9.86 4.67
C TYR A 78 -6.62 9.32 3.78
N ALA A 79 -5.91 10.23 3.11
CA ALA A 79 -4.67 9.94 2.40
C ALA A 79 -3.49 10.48 3.19
N HIS A 80 -2.36 9.79 3.10
CA HIS A 80 -1.08 10.25 3.60
C HIS A 80 -0.13 10.43 2.40
N GLY A 81 0.30 11.67 2.18
CA GLY A 81 1.29 12.01 1.19
C GLY A 81 2.67 11.55 1.65
N VAL A 82 3.24 10.55 0.98
CA VAL A 82 4.52 9.95 1.36
C VAL A 82 5.56 10.10 0.25
N GLY A 83 6.84 9.92 0.60
CA GLY A 83 7.91 9.85 -0.40
C GLY A 83 8.10 8.43 -0.95
N PRO A 84 8.78 8.31 -2.12
CA PRO A 84 9.09 7.00 -2.73
C PRO A 84 9.92 6.07 -1.83
N GLU A 85 10.67 6.63 -0.88
CA GLU A 85 11.51 5.91 0.08
C GLU A 85 10.73 5.26 1.22
N THR A 86 9.43 5.55 1.36
CA THR A 86 8.57 5.00 2.42
C THR A 86 8.41 3.49 2.27
N ALA A 87 8.29 2.98 1.06
CA ALA A 87 8.22 1.55 0.81
C ALA A 87 9.62 0.92 0.85
N LYS A 88 9.93 0.17 1.90
CA LYS A 88 11.15 -0.66 1.99
C LYS A 88 10.91 -2.03 1.33
N ALA A 89 10.52 -2.02 0.08
CA ALA A 89 10.20 -3.21 -0.71
C ALA A 89 11.43 -3.76 -1.43
N PRO A 90 11.42 -5.05 -1.85
CA PRO A 90 12.54 -5.68 -2.56
C PRO A 90 12.93 -4.93 -3.82
N ASN A 91 14.24 -4.85 -4.10
CA ASN A 91 14.77 -4.14 -5.25
C ASN A 91 14.02 -4.47 -6.55
N GLY A 92 13.75 -3.46 -7.36
CA GLY A 92 13.00 -3.58 -8.61
C GLY A 92 11.47 -3.64 -8.44
N TRP A 93 10.94 -3.39 -7.24
CA TRP A 93 9.50 -3.37 -6.97
C TRP A 93 8.73 -2.41 -7.90
N GLN A 94 9.34 -1.31 -8.34
CA GLN A 94 8.70 -0.34 -9.25
C GLN A 94 8.29 -0.99 -10.59
N LYS A 95 8.97 -2.06 -11.02
CA LYS A 95 8.64 -2.81 -12.24
C LYS A 95 7.51 -3.82 -12.03
N ARG A 96 7.13 -4.07 -10.80
CA ARG A 96 6.08 -5.02 -10.39
C ARG A 96 4.80 -4.32 -9.93
N LEU A 97 4.74 -2.99 -9.95
CA LEU A 97 3.53 -2.25 -9.60
C LEU A 97 2.32 -2.76 -10.37
N VAL A 98 1.22 -2.92 -9.66
CA VAL A 98 -0.06 -3.35 -10.24
C VAL A 98 -0.88 -2.12 -10.60
N ARG A 99 -1.24 -2.01 -11.86
CA ARG A 99 -2.03 -0.89 -12.38
C ARG A 99 -3.52 -1.13 -12.13
N ARG A 100 -4.18 -0.16 -11.49
CA ARG A 100 -5.63 -0.13 -11.32
C ARG A 100 -6.19 1.20 -11.83
N GLU A 101 -7.13 1.15 -12.75
CA GLU A 101 -7.91 2.30 -13.17
C GLU A 101 -9.01 2.58 -12.14
N ILE A 102 -9.14 3.85 -11.76
CA ILE A 102 -10.18 4.28 -10.83
C ILE A 102 -11.35 4.83 -11.64
N PRO A 103 -12.55 4.25 -11.47
CA PRO A 103 -13.73 4.72 -12.19
C PRO A 103 -14.02 6.20 -11.93
N ARG A 104 -14.42 6.91 -12.99
CA ARG A 104 -14.83 8.31 -12.87
C ARG A 104 -16.07 8.41 -11.96
N ARG A 105 -15.97 9.18 -10.91
CA ARG A 105 -17.10 9.49 -10.01
C ARG A 105 -17.88 10.70 -10.53
N VAL A 106 -19.16 10.76 -10.18
CA VAL A 106 -20.07 11.86 -10.63
C VAL A 106 -19.54 13.24 -10.20
N ALA A 107 -18.86 13.32 -9.05
CA ALA A 107 -18.30 14.57 -8.51
C ALA A 107 -16.86 14.84 -8.94
N SER A 108 -16.22 13.98 -9.75
CA SER A 108 -14.83 14.16 -10.19
C SER A 108 -14.76 14.38 -11.69
N THR A 109 -13.90 15.31 -12.10
CA THR A 109 -13.57 15.55 -13.51
C THR A 109 -12.51 14.57 -14.01
N ARG A 110 -11.82 13.85 -13.10
CA ARG A 110 -10.65 13.01 -13.35
C ARG A 110 -10.96 11.52 -13.17
N SER A 111 -10.20 10.68 -13.86
CA SER A 111 -10.19 9.23 -13.72
C SER A 111 -8.76 8.78 -13.46
N PRO A 112 -8.29 8.85 -12.20
CA PRO A 112 -6.90 8.57 -11.90
C PRO A 112 -6.56 7.09 -12.05
N VAL A 113 -5.27 6.82 -12.18
CA VAL A 113 -4.68 5.49 -12.18
C VAL A 113 -3.87 5.31 -10.89
N ALA A 114 -4.13 4.22 -10.16
CA ALA A 114 -3.32 3.77 -9.05
C ALA A 114 -2.29 2.74 -9.53
N TRP A 115 -1.02 2.95 -9.21
CA TRP A 115 0.07 2.02 -9.35
C TRP A 115 0.38 1.45 -7.96
N CYS A 116 -0.26 0.34 -7.63
CA CYS A 116 -0.22 -0.25 -6.30
C CYS A 116 1.00 -1.15 -6.13
N LEU A 117 1.64 -1.10 -4.96
CA LEU A 117 2.69 -2.04 -4.60
C LEU A 117 2.15 -3.47 -4.72
N GLU A 118 2.86 -4.32 -5.43
CA GLU A 118 2.47 -5.73 -5.64
C GLU A 118 2.43 -6.47 -4.29
N VAL A 119 1.49 -7.37 -4.11
CA VAL A 119 1.13 -7.91 -2.79
C VAL A 119 2.28 -8.59 -2.04
N HIS A 120 3.19 -9.32 -2.72
CA HIS A 120 4.35 -9.91 -2.05
C HIS A 120 5.35 -8.83 -1.61
N ASP A 121 5.57 -7.82 -2.44
CA ASP A 121 6.42 -6.67 -2.11
C ASP A 121 5.81 -5.84 -0.97
N LEU A 122 4.49 -5.70 -0.94
CA LEU A 122 3.75 -5.08 0.16
C LEU A 122 3.97 -5.83 1.49
N VAL A 123 3.78 -7.15 1.50
CA VAL A 123 3.98 -7.97 2.69
C VAL A 123 5.41 -7.86 3.19
N LEU A 124 6.40 -7.92 2.30
CA LEU A 124 7.81 -7.78 2.67
C LEU A 124 8.15 -6.39 3.21
N SER A 125 7.58 -5.34 2.62
CA SER A 125 7.73 -3.97 3.16
C SER A 125 7.16 -3.84 4.57
N LYS A 126 6.05 -4.50 4.87
CA LYS A 126 5.48 -4.58 6.21
C LYS A 126 6.35 -5.38 7.18
N CYS A 127 6.90 -6.50 6.74
CA CYS A 127 7.83 -7.29 7.55
C CYS A 127 9.09 -6.50 7.91
N VAL A 128 9.56 -5.60 7.04
CA VAL A 128 10.67 -4.68 7.35
C VAL A 128 10.28 -3.67 8.44
N ALA A 129 9.04 -3.15 8.43
CA ALA A 129 8.54 -2.27 9.48
C ALA A 129 8.38 -3.01 10.83
N GLY A 130 8.05 -4.31 10.81
CA GLY A 130 8.21 -5.27 11.89
C GLY A 130 7.32 -5.05 13.11
N ARG A 131 6.25 -4.26 13.01
CA ARG A 131 5.27 -4.08 14.09
C ARG A 131 4.40 -5.34 14.22
N GLU A 132 3.82 -5.58 15.37
CA GLU A 132 2.94 -6.74 15.62
C GLU A 132 1.87 -6.86 14.52
N ARG A 133 1.15 -5.80 14.24
CA ARG A 133 0.13 -5.75 13.19
C ARG A 133 0.66 -6.06 11.78
N ASP A 134 1.94 -5.82 11.51
CA ASP A 134 2.55 -6.09 10.21
C ASP A 134 2.81 -7.59 10.03
N TRP A 135 3.16 -8.30 11.11
CA TRP A 135 3.29 -9.75 11.15
C TRP A 135 1.92 -10.45 11.07
N GLU A 136 0.90 -9.91 11.74
CA GLU A 136 -0.48 -10.37 11.61
C GLU A 136 -0.98 -10.24 10.17
N TYR A 137 -0.67 -9.11 9.51
CA TYR A 137 -0.98 -8.89 8.11
C TYR A 137 -0.31 -9.93 7.19
N ALA A 138 0.97 -10.24 7.42
CA ALA A 138 1.69 -11.25 6.67
C ALA A 138 1.08 -12.66 6.87
N ALA A 139 0.73 -13.01 8.10
CA ALA A 139 0.08 -14.27 8.42
C ALA A 139 -1.30 -14.38 7.74
N GLU A 140 -2.09 -13.31 7.76
CA GLU A 140 -3.43 -13.31 7.16
C GLU A 140 -3.37 -13.40 5.62
N THR A 141 -2.43 -12.69 4.97
CA THR A 141 -2.25 -12.79 3.51
C THR A 141 -1.81 -14.19 3.07
N LEU A 142 -0.95 -14.86 3.86
CA LEU A 142 -0.54 -16.25 3.63
C LEU A 142 -1.71 -17.21 3.84
N ARG A 143 -2.43 -17.09 4.97
CA ARG A 143 -3.60 -17.93 5.30
C ARG A 143 -4.69 -17.84 4.25
N ALA A 144 -4.94 -16.65 3.73
CA ALA A 144 -5.92 -16.39 2.68
C ALA A 144 -5.44 -16.84 1.28
N GLY A 145 -4.20 -17.32 1.14
CA GLY A 145 -3.64 -17.74 -0.15
C GLY A 145 -3.41 -16.59 -1.14
N LEU A 146 -3.28 -15.36 -0.66
CA LEU A 146 -3.07 -14.17 -1.49
C LEU A 146 -1.61 -13.99 -1.87
N VAL A 147 -0.67 -14.61 -1.15
CA VAL A 147 0.77 -14.62 -1.40
C VAL A 147 1.34 -16.03 -1.32
N GLY A 148 2.33 -16.31 -2.15
CA GLY A 148 3.10 -17.55 -2.11
C GLY A 148 4.27 -17.44 -1.12
N ALA A 149 4.39 -18.41 -0.21
CA ALA A 149 5.49 -18.47 0.76
C ALA A 149 6.88 -18.54 0.10
N ASP A 150 6.98 -19.30 -0.98
CA ASP A 150 8.17 -19.43 -1.80
C ASP A 150 8.60 -18.11 -2.44
N VAL A 151 7.65 -17.33 -2.95
CA VAL A 151 7.89 -16.02 -3.55
C VAL A 151 8.37 -15.03 -2.50
N LEU A 152 7.73 -15.00 -1.31
CA LEU A 152 8.15 -14.15 -0.21
C LEU A 152 9.60 -14.45 0.17
N LEU A 153 9.92 -15.71 0.46
CA LEU A 153 11.27 -16.12 0.86
C LEU A 153 12.31 -15.85 -0.24
N ALA A 154 11.97 -16.07 -1.50
CA ALA A 154 12.87 -15.78 -2.63
C ALA A 154 13.20 -14.29 -2.79
N ARG A 155 12.32 -13.38 -2.37
CA ARG A 155 12.52 -11.92 -2.47
C ARG A 155 13.18 -11.29 -1.22
N VAL A 156 13.29 -12.00 -0.10
CA VAL A 156 13.94 -11.46 1.12
C VAL A 156 15.39 -10.98 0.84
N PRO A 157 16.24 -11.70 0.07
CA PRO A 157 17.60 -11.24 -0.22
C PRO A 157 17.66 -9.87 -0.92
N ASP A 158 16.61 -9.48 -1.65
CA ASP A 158 16.54 -8.23 -2.40
C ASP A 158 16.05 -7.04 -1.56
N LEU A 159 15.74 -7.24 -0.27
CA LEU A 159 15.33 -6.15 0.62
C LEU A 159 16.48 -5.15 0.82
N PRO A 160 16.22 -3.82 0.64
CA PRO A 160 17.24 -2.77 0.76
C PRO A 160 17.50 -2.40 2.24
N VAL A 161 17.82 -3.38 3.05
CA VAL A 161 18.04 -3.25 4.51
C VAL A 161 19.31 -3.99 4.94
N ALA A 162 19.76 -3.79 6.17
CA ALA A 162 20.92 -4.47 6.73
C ALA A 162 20.72 -5.99 6.82
N GLU A 163 21.81 -6.75 6.79
CA GLU A 163 21.80 -8.22 6.76
C GLU A 163 21.09 -8.85 7.97
N ASP A 164 21.32 -8.30 9.16
CA ASP A 164 20.68 -8.75 10.39
C ASP A 164 19.14 -8.60 10.35
N LEU A 165 18.65 -7.51 9.77
CA LEU A 165 17.21 -7.28 9.59
C LEU A 165 16.65 -8.23 8.52
N ARG A 166 17.35 -8.47 7.40
CA ARG A 166 16.95 -9.48 6.41
C ARG A 166 16.83 -10.86 7.03
N ALA A 167 17.85 -11.27 7.80
CA ALA A 167 17.85 -12.55 8.49
C ALA A 167 16.72 -12.64 9.54
N HIS A 168 16.39 -11.53 10.20
CA HIS A 168 15.25 -11.48 11.11
C HIS A 168 13.91 -11.67 10.36
N VAL A 169 13.71 -10.93 9.26
CA VAL A 169 12.51 -11.05 8.42
C VAL A 169 12.34 -12.49 7.91
N GLU A 170 13.42 -13.11 7.43
CA GLU A 170 13.37 -14.48 6.96
C GLU A 170 12.96 -15.46 8.06
N ARG A 171 13.56 -15.36 9.25
CA ARG A 171 13.22 -16.24 10.39
C ARG A 171 11.75 -16.08 10.79
N MET A 172 11.25 -14.86 10.88
CA MET A 172 9.86 -14.59 11.24
C MET A 172 8.89 -15.16 10.20
N LEU A 173 9.15 -14.95 8.91
CA LEU A 173 8.35 -15.52 7.83
C LEU A 173 8.32 -17.05 7.89
N ARG A 174 9.48 -17.71 8.08
CA ARG A 174 9.54 -19.17 8.23
C ARG A 174 8.74 -19.66 9.43
N THR A 175 8.75 -18.92 10.55
CA THR A 175 7.95 -19.24 11.75
C THR A 175 6.46 -19.14 11.43
N ILE A 176 6.03 -18.06 10.78
CA ILE A 176 4.62 -17.88 10.38
C ILE A 176 4.19 -19.00 9.43
N ILE A 177 4.98 -19.26 8.37
CA ILE A 177 4.68 -20.30 7.38
C ILE A 177 4.54 -21.68 8.03
N ALA A 178 5.39 -21.99 9.02
CA ALA A 178 5.34 -23.27 9.73
C ALA A 178 4.14 -23.40 10.69
N SER A 179 3.49 -22.29 11.03
CA SER A 179 2.33 -22.25 11.95
C SER A 179 0.97 -22.25 11.22
N LEU A 180 0.95 -22.20 9.90
CA LEU A 180 -0.27 -22.19 9.07
C LEU A 180 -0.68 -23.59 8.65
#